data_3c11e6d3c16938e745bef377feafa03d
#
_entry.id   3c11e6d3c16938e745bef377feafa03d
#
_cell.length_a   1.000
_cell.length_b   1.000
_cell.length_c   1.000
_cell.angle_alpha   90.00
_cell.angle_beta   90.00
_cell.angle_gamma   90.00
#
_symmetry.space_group_name_H-M   'P 1'
#
loop_
_entity.id
_entity.type
_entity.pdbx_description
1 polymer ?
#
loop_
_entity_poly.entity_id
_entity_poly.type
_entity_poly.pdbx_seq_one_letter_code
_entity_poly.pdbx_strand_id
1 'polypeptide(L)'
;MTDQSMSRLDRKGLGFWWTMFVGAVLLVFGLPIVAGGVWLITLGGSWYYLPAGIGLVLTAWFLFRREMTALWVYLLTWLGTLIWALWEAGLDGWAQVPRLLAPTIVLLLVLTTLPVLRGSVRRFGTSAMAAMVTFAGAVGAIGVANHGIESTIAQEVDEPAAQPEAPEAPPASEAPETAPVEPAAPSAGPTETVEPAIPADAGDAAEGAPLEAGEELVMPEGTEPTYVALETGVDWPAYGGTHRAMRYSPLDQITPDNVGQLEKIWEFRTGDMPEGDEPFGNQNTPVKVGDRLYLCSATNHISALDAATGAEFWTYDPGVSTDNVGYNASCRGLVYFEDPTAERDEICATRTVNLTHDARMIALDTETGQPCPDFGNAGIVNLMEGIGDTAPGFYAPTSPPTLVRDVLVVGSQVSDNQQRTAPSGVIRGYNAVTGELEWAWDMNRPGENGLPPEGEIYSPGTPNMWTIASGDDELGMVYLPMGNSAVDYWGGTRSEQENTYSTAIVALDVETGEVAWHYQTVHYDIWDYDLGGQGTLVDFPTEEGPVPAIIMPSKQAQFYILNRETGEP
;
A
#
# COMPACT_ATOMS: atom_id res chain seq x y z
N MET A 1 55.18 -11.60 -55.08
CA MET A 1 54.69 -11.99 -53.74
C MET A 1 54.04 -10.77 -53.10
N THR A 2 52.91 -10.49 -53.53
CA THR A 2 52.04 -9.38 -53.03
C THR A 2 50.64 -9.77 -53.39
N ASP A 3 49.73 -9.74 -52.47
CA ASP A 3 48.30 -9.80 -52.69
C ASP A 3 47.52 -10.94 -52.00
N GLN A 4 47.91 -11.31 -50.77
CA GLN A 4 47.06 -12.21 -49.95
C GLN A 4 46.80 -11.70 -48.51
N SER A 5 47.17 -10.47 -48.18
CA SER A 5 46.96 -9.95 -46.81
C SER A 5 45.75 -9.02 -46.60
N MET A 6 45.01 -8.67 -47.67
CA MET A 6 43.88 -7.73 -47.58
C MET A 6 42.48 -8.36 -47.58
N SER A 7 42.32 -9.68 -47.67
CA SER A 7 40.99 -10.33 -47.82
C SER A 7 40.40 -10.92 -46.52
N ARG A 8 40.98 -10.68 -45.34
CA ARG A 8 40.44 -11.24 -44.06
C ARG A 8 39.58 -10.28 -43.25
N LEU A 9 39.42 -9.04 -43.66
CA LEU A 9 38.69 -8.02 -42.87
C LEU A 9 37.21 -7.82 -43.26
N ASP A 10 36.73 -8.50 -44.29
CA ASP A 10 35.40 -8.24 -44.85
C ASP A 10 34.34 -9.38 -44.67
N ARG A 11 34.63 -10.38 -43.87
CA ARG A 11 33.60 -11.34 -43.45
C ARG A 11 32.80 -10.76 -42.27
N LYS A 12 31.51 -10.43 -42.53
CA LYS A 12 30.51 -10.09 -41.53
C LYS A 12 30.30 -11.29 -40.59
N GLY A 13 31.22 -11.48 -39.64
CA GLY A 13 31.18 -12.57 -38.67
C GLY A 13 30.12 -12.34 -37.60
N LEU A 14 29.83 -13.37 -36.78
CA LEU A 14 28.87 -13.34 -35.69
C LEU A 14 29.02 -12.11 -34.78
N GLY A 15 30.25 -11.73 -34.46
CA GLY A 15 30.55 -10.54 -33.64
C GLY A 15 30.11 -9.23 -34.28
N PHE A 16 30.19 -9.11 -35.65
CA PHE A 16 29.64 -7.94 -36.34
C PHE A 16 28.13 -7.82 -36.18
N TRP A 17 27.40 -8.90 -36.43
CA TRP A 17 25.96 -8.91 -36.31
C TRP A 17 25.51 -8.69 -34.86
N TRP A 18 26.24 -9.27 -33.90
CA TRP A 18 26.00 -9.02 -32.47
C TRP A 18 26.14 -7.55 -32.10
N THR A 19 27.21 -6.89 -32.54
CA THR A 19 27.43 -5.45 -32.27
C THR A 19 26.34 -4.58 -32.91
N MET A 20 25.90 -4.94 -34.13
CA MET A 20 24.77 -4.23 -34.79
C MET A 20 23.46 -4.46 -34.04
N PHE A 21 23.22 -5.67 -33.56
CA PHE A 21 22.02 -6.00 -32.76
C PHE A 21 22.00 -5.20 -31.45
N VAL A 22 23.08 -5.22 -30.68
CA VAL A 22 23.18 -4.42 -29.44
C VAL A 22 22.95 -2.94 -29.72
N GLY A 23 23.56 -2.39 -30.79
CA GLY A 23 23.32 -1.01 -31.19
C GLY A 23 21.84 -0.71 -31.54
N ALA A 24 21.18 -1.62 -32.25
CA ALA A 24 19.76 -1.47 -32.58
C ALA A 24 18.87 -1.49 -31.33
N VAL A 25 19.13 -2.40 -30.39
CA VAL A 25 18.42 -2.46 -29.10
C VAL A 25 18.58 -1.16 -28.34
N LEU A 26 19.81 -0.65 -28.19
CA LEU A 26 20.03 0.63 -27.49
C LEU A 26 19.37 1.82 -28.17
N LEU A 27 19.25 1.83 -29.50
CA LEU A 27 18.55 2.89 -30.22
C LEU A 27 17.04 2.82 -29.98
N VAL A 28 16.46 1.62 -30.01
CA VAL A 28 15.02 1.39 -29.80
C VAL A 28 14.59 1.83 -28.40
N PHE A 29 15.40 1.60 -27.37
CA PHE A 29 15.10 2.07 -26.02
C PHE A 29 15.54 3.52 -25.79
N GLY A 30 16.65 3.95 -26.36
CA GLY A 30 17.18 5.29 -26.15
C GLY A 30 16.29 6.40 -26.72
N LEU A 31 15.67 6.22 -27.89
CA LEU A 31 14.82 7.23 -28.48
C LEU A 31 13.53 7.52 -27.67
N PRO A 32 12.78 6.53 -27.20
CA PRO A 32 11.66 6.77 -26.28
C PRO A 32 12.07 7.43 -24.97
N ILE A 33 13.24 7.05 -24.39
CA ILE A 33 13.75 7.64 -23.15
C ILE A 33 14.13 9.12 -23.38
N VAL A 34 14.70 9.50 -24.54
CA VAL A 34 14.93 10.91 -24.88
C VAL A 34 13.61 11.67 -24.99
N ALA A 35 12.64 11.13 -25.75
CA ALA A 35 11.34 11.79 -25.95
C ALA A 35 10.57 11.92 -24.62
N GLY A 36 10.51 10.84 -23.83
CA GLY A 36 9.90 10.83 -22.52
C GLY A 36 10.62 11.73 -21.50
N GLY A 37 11.96 11.79 -21.56
CA GLY A 37 12.77 12.67 -20.73
C GLY A 37 12.50 14.15 -21.01
N VAL A 38 12.35 14.54 -22.28
CA VAL A 38 11.95 15.91 -22.65
C VAL A 38 10.55 16.21 -22.10
N TRP A 39 9.60 15.32 -22.31
CA TRP A 39 8.25 15.48 -21.80
C TRP A 39 8.21 15.57 -20.28
N LEU A 40 8.92 14.69 -19.58
CA LEU A 40 8.97 14.67 -18.11
C LEU A 40 9.50 15.98 -17.53
N ILE A 41 10.52 16.59 -18.15
CA ILE A 41 11.03 17.90 -17.76
C ILE A 41 9.95 18.99 -17.93
N THR A 42 9.14 18.96 -18.99
CA THR A 42 8.05 19.94 -19.17
C THR A 42 6.92 19.82 -18.14
N LEU A 43 6.82 18.67 -17.48
CA LEU A 43 5.87 18.40 -16.41
C LEU A 43 6.47 18.63 -15.00
N GLY A 44 7.70 19.17 -14.90
CA GLY A 44 8.39 19.37 -13.64
C GLY A 44 8.99 18.09 -13.01
N GLY A 45 9.06 16.99 -13.77
CA GLY A 45 9.63 15.73 -13.30
C GLY A 45 11.15 15.63 -13.49
N SER A 46 11.70 14.44 -13.21
CA SER A 46 13.15 14.20 -13.19
C SER A 46 13.84 14.51 -14.52
N TRP A 47 14.85 15.35 -14.49
CA TRP A 47 15.69 15.71 -15.62
C TRP A 47 16.66 14.59 -16.06
N TYR A 48 16.87 13.58 -15.21
CA TYR A 48 17.82 12.48 -15.41
C TYR A 48 17.60 11.70 -16.70
N TYR A 49 16.35 11.43 -17.08
CA TYR A 49 16.04 10.56 -18.22
C TYR A 49 16.51 11.12 -19.57
N LEU A 50 16.56 12.43 -19.73
CA LEU A 50 17.03 13.05 -20.97
C LEU A 50 18.52 12.76 -21.23
N PRO A 51 19.49 13.08 -20.34
CA PRO A 51 20.88 12.74 -20.53
C PRO A 51 21.14 11.22 -20.62
N ALA A 52 20.42 10.40 -19.85
CA ALA A 52 20.53 8.95 -19.92
C ALA A 52 20.12 8.42 -21.32
N GLY A 53 18.99 8.88 -21.86
CA GLY A 53 18.54 8.54 -23.20
C GLY A 53 19.50 8.99 -24.29
N ILE A 54 20.03 10.22 -24.21
CA ILE A 54 21.05 10.72 -25.13
C ILE A 54 22.31 9.83 -25.08
N GLY A 55 22.76 9.42 -23.90
CA GLY A 55 23.86 8.49 -23.72
C GLY A 55 23.66 7.15 -24.43
N LEU A 56 22.45 6.57 -24.34
CA LEU A 56 22.08 5.34 -25.06
C LEU A 56 22.13 5.52 -26.58
N VAL A 57 21.55 6.59 -27.10
CA VAL A 57 21.54 6.89 -28.55
C VAL A 57 22.95 7.10 -29.10
N LEU A 58 23.79 7.85 -28.38
CA LEU A 58 25.18 8.06 -28.76
C LEU A 58 25.98 6.75 -28.71
N THR A 59 25.77 5.93 -27.68
CA THR A 59 26.40 4.61 -27.59
C THR A 59 26.02 3.74 -28.79
N ALA A 60 24.73 3.67 -29.16
CA ALA A 60 24.24 2.96 -30.32
C ALA A 60 24.91 3.45 -31.61
N TRP A 61 24.99 4.76 -31.79
CA TRP A 61 25.64 5.39 -32.94
C TRP A 61 27.11 4.96 -33.11
N PHE A 62 27.88 4.98 -32.01
CA PHE A 62 29.27 4.56 -32.04
C PHE A 62 29.45 3.04 -32.18
N LEU A 63 28.49 2.21 -31.70
CA LEU A 63 28.47 0.77 -31.96
C LEU A 63 28.29 0.47 -33.46
N PHE A 64 27.37 1.19 -34.13
CA PHE A 64 27.18 1.06 -35.58
C PHE A 64 28.44 1.43 -36.36
N ARG A 65 29.21 2.39 -35.84
CA ARG A 65 30.50 2.77 -36.41
C ARG A 65 31.66 1.84 -35.99
N ARG A 66 31.39 0.93 -35.06
CA ARG A 66 32.35 0.00 -34.45
C ARG A 66 33.54 0.75 -33.82
N GLU A 67 33.28 1.89 -33.22
CA GLU A 67 34.29 2.73 -32.57
C GLU A 67 34.34 2.42 -31.06
N MET A 68 35.56 2.36 -30.49
CA MET A 68 35.77 2.15 -29.06
C MET A 68 35.13 3.26 -28.20
N THR A 69 34.82 4.40 -28.80
CA THR A 69 34.10 5.52 -28.19
C THR A 69 32.76 5.09 -27.60
N ALA A 70 32.08 4.06 -28.19
CA ALA A 70 30.86 3.50 -27.67
C ALA A 70 30.97 3.07 -26.20
N LEU A 71 32.08 2.37 -25.85
CA LEU A 71 32.30 1.93 -24.48
C LEU A 71 32.48 3.12 -23.53
N TRP A 72 33.24 4.13 -23.92
CA TRP A 72 33.53 5.27 -23.06
C TRP A 72 32.28 6.15 -22.84
N VAL A 73 31.48 6.34 -23.89
CA VAL A 73 30.20 7.06 -23.77
C VAL A 73 29.26 6.31 -22.81
N TYR A 74 29.16 4.98 -22.95
CA TYR A 74 28.31 4.23 -22.06
C TYR A 74 28.84 4.19 -20.62
N LEU A 75 30.13 4.04 -20.40
CA LEU A 75 30.72 4.14 -19.06
C LEU A 75 30.46 5.48 -18.40
N LEU A 76 30.50 6.58 -19.15
CA LEU A 76 30.17 7.90 -18.64
C LEU A 76 28.66 8.00 -18.30
N THR A 77 27.79 7.46 -19.15
CA THR A 77 26.36 7.39 -18.90
C THR A 77 26.06 6.58 -17.65
N TRP A 78 26.68 5.41 -17.51
CA TRP A 78 26.50 4.54 -16.35
C TRP A 78 27.02 5.20 -15.05
N LEU A 79 28.18 5.86 -15.10
CA LEU A 79 28.70 6.60 -13.96
C LEU A 79 27.79 7.77 -13.56
N GLY A 80 27.26 8.49 -14.54
CA GLY A 80 26.25 9.54 -14.28
C GLY A 80 24.98 8.98 -13.64
N THR A 81 24.53 7.80 -14.10
CA THR A 81 23.40 7.08 -13.49
C THR A 81 23.71 6.68 -12.04
N LEU A 82 24.92 6.16 -11.77
CA LEU A 82 25.32 5.79 -10.41
C LEU A 82 25.35 7.01 -9.48
N ILE A 83 25.89 8.13 -9.93
CA ILE A 83 25.93 9.37 -9.13
C ILE A 83 24.51 9.87 -8.85
N TRP A 84 23.66 9.90 -9.87
CA TRP A 84 22.27 10.29 -9.71
C TRP A 84 21.51 9.35 -8.77
N ALA A 85 21.67 8.04 -8.91
CA ALA A 85 21.02 7.05 -8.06
C ALA A 85 21.44 7.18 -6.59
N LEU A 86 22.73 7.41 -6.33
CA LEU A 86 23.21 7.66 -4.96
C LEU A 86 22.73 9.00 -4.39
N TRP A 87 22.55 10.01 -5.23
CA TRP A 87 22.01 11.30 -4.82
C TRP A 87 20.52 11.20 -4.48
N GLU A 88 19.74 10.44 -5.27
CA GLU A 88 18.28 10.35 -5.11
C GLU A 88 17.85 9.35 -4.01
N ALA A 89 18.56 8.21 -3.88
CA ALA A 89 18.16 7.10 -3.02
C ALA A 89 19.24 6.72 -1.96
N GLY A 90 20.30 7.51 -1.84
CA GLY A 90 21.35 7.25 -0.86
C GLY A 90 22.02 5.89 -1.02
N LEU A 91 22.29 5.22 0.11
CA LEU A 91 22.94 3.90 0.14
C LEU A 91 21.93 2.75 0.36
N ASP A 92 20.64 3.02 0.25
CA ASP A 92 19.61 1.98 0.33
C ASP A 92 19.77 0.97 -0.81
N GLY A 93 20.14 -0.26 -0.47
CA GLY A 93 20.42 -1.32 -1.44
C GLY A 93 19.21 -1.70 -2.29
N TRP A 94 18.01 -1.73 -1.72
CA TRP A 94 16.78 -2.07 -2.44
C TRP A 94 16.32 -0.93 -3.35
N ALA A 95 16.40 0.29 -2.90
CA ALA A 95 16.10 1.46 -3.71
C ALA A 95 17.07 1.60 -4.91
N GLN A 96 18.29 1.05 -4.83
CA GLN A 96 19.26 1.06 -5.92
C GLN A 96 18.99 0.02 -7.01
N VAL A 97 18.28 -1.08 -6.71
CA VAL A 97 18.01 -2.15 -7.68
C VAL A 97 17.30 -1.64 -8.94
N PRO A 98 16.15 -0.96 -8.89
CA PRO A 98 15.46 -0.48 -10.09
C PRO A 98 16.27 0.57 -10.85
N ARG A 99 17.20 1.30 -10.20
CA ARG A 99 18.00 2.37 -10.78
C ARG A 99 19.25 1.87 -11.48
N LEU A 100 19.90 0.81 -10.97
CA LEU A 100 21.22 0.36 -11.41
C LEU A 100 21.22 -0.98 -12.14
N LEU A 101 20.20 -1.84 -11.93
CA LEU A 101 20.20 -3.18 -12.53
C LEU A 101 20.17 -3.13 -14.06
N ALA A 102 19.21 -2.44 -14.65
CA ALA A 102 19.08 -2.33 -16.09
C ALA A 102 20.27 -1.60 -16.75
N PRO A 103 20.77 -0.44 -16.25
CA PRO A 103 22.00 0.17 -16.73
C PRO A 103 23.23 -0.74 -16.64
N THR A 104 23.34 -1.55 -15.58
CA THR A 104 24.48 -2.48 -15.42
C THR A 104 24.39 -3.64 -16.42
N ILE A 105 23.20 -4.19 -16.66
CA ILE A 105 23.00 -5.22 -17.71
C ILE A 105 23.40 -4.66 -19.08
N VAL A 106 23.02 -3.44 -19.41
CA VAL A 106 23.40 -2.77 -20.66
C VAL A 106 24.92 -2.56 -20.72
N LEU A 107 25.57 -2.21 -19.60
CA LEU A 107 27.04 -2.14 -19.55
C LEU A 107 27.69 -3.49 -19.91
N LEU A 108 27.19 -4.58 -19.33
CA LEU A 108 27.66 -5.92 -19.65
C LEU A 108 27.45 -6.26 -21.12
N LEU A 109 26.29 -5.93 -21.71
CA LEU A 109 26.03 -6.12 -23.14
C LEU A 109 27.02 -5.32 -24.02
N VAL A 110 27.29 -4.07 -23.70
CA VAL A 110 28.27 -3.26 -24.41
C VAL A 110 29.69 -3.86 -24.28
N LEU A 111 30.06 -4.38 -23.11
CA LEU A 111 31.32 -5.06 -22.90
C LEU A 111 31.50 -6.32 -23.78
N THR A 112 30.43 -7.06 -24.08
CA THR A 112 30.50 -8.21 -25.01
C THR A 112 30.84 -7.83 -26.43
N THR A 113 30.72 -6.55 -26.84
CA THR A 113 31.09 -6.04 -28.16
C THR A 113 32.58 -5.70 -28.29
N LEU A 114 33.33 -5.68 -27.18
CA LEU A 114 34.77 -5.31 -27.13
C LEU A 114 35.65 -6.02 -28.15
N PRO A 115 35.50 -7.35 -28.43
CA PRO A 115 36.36 -8.01 -29.43
C PRO A 115 36.28 -7.39 -30.82
N VAL A 116 35.11 -6.83 -31.18
CA VAL A 116 34.87 -6.16 -32.46
C VAL A 116 35.40 -4.72 -32.43
N LEU A 117 35.23 -4.03 -31.30
CA LEU A 117 35.66 -2.64 -31.13
C LEU A 117 37.20 -2.49 -31.04
N ARG A 118 37.89 -3.44 -30.44
CA ARG A 118 39.37 -3.45 -30.32
C ARG A 118 40.12 -3.47 -31.67
N GLY A 119 39.45 -3.99 -32.70
CA GLY A 119 40.01 -3.95 -34.06
C GLY A 119 40.15 -2.54 -34.65
N SER A 120 39.54 -1.51 -34.04
CA SER A 120 39.51 -0.14 -34.54
C SER A 120 40.37 0.86 -33.72
N VAL A 121 41.18 0.40 -32.79
CA VAL A 121 41.94 1.24 -31.82
C VAL A 121 42.86 2.32 -32.48
N ARG A 122 43.03 2.30 -33.79
CA ARG A 122 43.90 3.25 -34.50
C ARG A 122 43.31 4.66 -34.72
N ARG A 123 42.06 4.93 -34.28
CA ARG A 123 41.42 6.24 -34.43
C ARG A 123 40.83 6.73 -33.10
N PHE A 124 41.66 6.82 -32.08
CA PHE A 124 41.30 7.63 -30.90
C PHE A 124 41.58 9.10 -31.29
N GLY A 125 40.61 9.73 -31.91
CA GLY A 125 40.73 11.09 -32.42
C GLY A 125 39.98 12.08 -31.54
N THR A 126 40.34 13.34 -31.70
CA THR A 126 39.78 14.54 -31.06
C THR A 126 38.24 14.58 -30.99
N SER A 127 37.53 13.84 -31.87
CA SER A 127 36.06 13.72 -31.88
C SER A 127 35.48 13.00 -30.66
N ALA A 128 36.18 11.99 -30.09
CA ALA A 128 35.70 11.26 -28.93
C ALA A 128 35.79 12.11 -27.66
N MET A 129 36.87 12.86 -27.52
CA MET A 129 37.09 13.77 -26.42
C MET A 129 36.13 14.97 -26.50
N ALA A 130 35.88 15.48 -27.72
CA ALA A 130 34.89 16.52 -27.93
C ALA A 130 33.46 16.06 -27.56
N ALA A 131 33.05 14.85 -27.96
CA ALA A 131 31.74 14.29 -27.61
C ALA A 131 31.58 14.08 -26.10
N MET A 132 32.60 13.60 -25.41
CA MET A 132 32.57 13.46 -23.94
C MET A 132 32.50 14.81 -23.21
N VAL A 133 33.25 15.81 -23.66
CA VAL A 133 33.23 17.16 -23.08
C VAL A 133 31.87 17.84 -23.33
N THR A 134 31.30 17.69 -24.53
CA THR A 134 29.98 18.23 -24.86
C THR A 134 28.88 17.56 -24.03
N PHE A 135 28.94 16.23 -23.85
CA PHE A 135 27.98 15.49 -23.03
C PHE A 135 28.08 15.88 -21.54
N ALA A 136 29.30 15.92 -20.98
CA ALA A 136 29.50 16.33 -19.60
C ALA A 136 29.09 17.80 -19.36
N GLY A 137 29.35 18.69 -20.32
CA GLY A 137 28.91 20.08 -20.28
C GLY A 137 27.39 20.25 -20.34
N ALA A 138 26.70 19.43 -21.16
CA ALA A 138 25.25 19.45 -21.25
C ALA A 138 24.58 18.94 -19.96
N VAL A 139 25.09 17.86 -19.38
CA VAL A 139 24.63 17.33 -18.09
C VAL A 139 24.83 18.35 -16.98
N GLY A 140 25.99 18.98 -16.91
CA GLY A 140 26.30 20.02 -15.93
C GLY A 140 25.41 21.27 -16.09
N ALA A 141 25.15 21.71 -17.32
CA ALA A 141 24.30 22.88 -17.59
C ALA A 141 22.83 22.64 -17.22
N ILE A 142 22.31 21.42 -17.48
CA ILE A 142 20.94 21.05 -17.12
C ILE A 142 20.80 20.95 -15.60
N GLY A 143 21.78 20.37 -14.89
CA GLY A 143 21.78 20.29 -13.42
C GLY A 143 21.79 21.65 -12.74
N VAL A 144 22.63 22.60 -13.23
CA VAL A 144 22.71 23.96 -12.70
C VAL A 144 21.42 24.75 -12.98
N ALA A 145 20.79 24.56 -14.15
CA ALA A 145 19.55 25.24 -14.48
C ALA A 145 18.38 24.78 -13.58
N ASN A 146 18.33 23.49 -13.24
CA ASN A 146 17.28 22.93 -12.36
C ASN A 146 17.46 23.40 -10.90
N HIS A 147 18.70 23.46 -10.39
CA HIS A 147 18.97 24.03 -9.05
C HIS A 147 18.60 25.52 -8.95
N GLY A 148 18.70 26.27 -10.05
CA GLY A 148 18.26 27.68 -10.11
C GLY A 148 16.76 27.83 -10.00
N ILE A 149 15.97 26.87 -10.52
CA ILE A 149 14.50 26.89 -10.46
C ILE A 149 14.00 26.48 -9.07
N GLU A 150 14.58 25.44 -8.46
CA GLU A 150 14.22 25.02 -7.09
C GLU A 150 14.55 26.11 -6.04
N SER A 151 15.70 26.76 -6.16
CA SER A 151 16.05 27.87 -5.25
C SER A 151 15.15 29.11 -5.42
N THR A 152 14.58 29.34 -6.59
CA THR A 152 13.68 30.47 -6.85
C THR A 152 12.28 30.19 -6.30
N ILE A 153 11.81 28.93 -6.38
CA ILE A 153 10.52 28.51 -5.82
C ILE A 153 10.59 28.47 -4.29
N ALA A 154 11.70 28.02 -3.71
CA ALA A 154 11.90 27.97 -2.26
C ALA A 154 12.02 29.40 -1.64
N GLN A 155 12.55 30.38 -2.38
CA GLN A 155 12.64 31.77 -1.89
C GLN A 155 11.32 32.56 -1.92
N GLU A 156 10.30 32.09 -2.64
CA GLU A 156 8.99 32.74 -2.71
C GLU A 156 8.01 32.27 -1.60
N VAL A 157 8.41 31.24 -0.83
CA VAL A 157 7.57 30.63 0.24
C VAL A 157 8.05 30.98 1.66
N ASP A 158 9.26 31.54 1.85
CA ASP A 158 9.84 31.80 3.16
C ASP A 158 9.91 33.33 3.48
N GLU A 159 8.79 33.86 3.97
CA GLU A 159 8.82 35.04 4.85
C GLU A 159 7.91 34.80 6.07
N PRO A 160 8.41 34.19 7.16
CA PRO A 160 7.61 34.00 8.37
C PRO A 160 7.51 35.30 9.16
N ALA A 161 6.27 35.71 9.43
CA ALA A 161 5.98 36.79 10.39
C ALA A 161 6.52 36.43 11.78
N ALA A 162 7.19 37.38 12.42
CA ALA A 162 7.81 37.25 13.74
C ALA A 162 6.83 36.78 14.82
N GLN A 163 7.16 35.69 15.50
CA GLN A 163 6.47 35.20 16.69
C GLN A 163 7.06 35.83 17.96
N PRO A 164 6.25 36.10 19.01
CA PRO A 164 6.75 36.55 20.31
C PRO A 164 7.34 35.38 21.12
N GLU A 165 8.44 35.66 21.82
CA GLU A 165 9.18 34.74 22.67
C GLU A 165 8.34 34.11 23.81
N ALA A 166 8.43 32.80 23.98
CA ALA A 166 7.86 32.06 25.10
C ALA A 166 8.86 31.94 26.28
N PRO A 167 8.41 31.84 27.54
CA PRO A 167 9.28 31.82 28.71
C PRO A 167 9.95 30.48 28.95
N GLU A 168 11.21 30.52 29.45
CA GLU A 168 12.08 29.36 29.77
C GLU A 168 11.49 28.39 30.80
N ALA A 169 11.67 27.08 30.51
CA ALA A 169 11.33 25.99 31.41
C ALA A 169 12.50 25.61 32.36
N PRO A 170 12.23 25.11 33.58
CA PRO A 170 13.27 24.74 34.55
C PRO A 170 13.97 23.43 34.24
N PRO A 171 15.20 23.16 34.75
CA PRO A 171 16.05 22.03 34.37
C PRO A 171 15.60 20.70 34.93
N ALA A 172 15.73 19.65 34.10
CA ALA A 172 15.42 18.27 34.42
C ALA A 172 16.49 17.61 35.31
N SER A 173 16.05 16.72 36.21
CA SER A 173 16.91 15.95 37.14
C SER A 173 17.38 14.66 36.48
N GLU A 174 18.64 14.31 36.70
CA GLU A 174 19.33 13.12 36.17
C GLU A 174 18.72 11.81 36.69
N ALA A 175 18.58 10.80 35.84
CA ALA A 175 18.29 9.41 36.13
C ALA A 175 19.52 8.52 35.84
N PRO A 176 19.70 7.39 36.56
CA PRO A 176 20.96 6.66 36.56
C PRO A 176 21.15 5.71 35.38
N GLU A 177 22.41 5.64 34.99
CA GLU A 177 23.03 4.86 33.92
C GLU A 177 22.95 3.33 34.18
N THR A 178 22.44 2.56 33.21
CA THR A 178 22.53 1.09 33.20
C THR A 178 23.48 0.61 32.10
N ALA A 179 24.33 -0.36 32.49
CA ALA A 179 25.44 -0.90 31.67
C ALA A 179 24.95 -1.80 30.50
N PRO A 180 25.74 -1.94 29.42
CA PRO A 180 25.34 -2.66 28.20
C PRO A 180 25.48 -4.18 28.35
N VAL A 181 24.50 -4.91 27.78
CA VAL A 181 24.52 -6.38 27.62
C VAL A 181 24.96 -6.74 26.21
N GLU A 182 25.94 -7.61 26.13
CA GLU A 182 26.60 -8.10 24.90
C GLU A 182 25.74 -9.18 24.20
N PRO A 183 25.55 -9.16 22.87
CA PRO A 183 24.73 -10.17 22.18
C PRO A 183 25.51 -11.45 21.87
N ALA A 184 24.88 -12.60 22.13
CA ALA A 184 25.40 -13.93 21.82
C ALA A 184 25.23 -14.28 20.34
N ALA A 185 26.26 -14.91 19.74
CA ALA A 185 26.33 -15.32 18.36
C ALA A 185 25.47 -16.56 18.05
N PRO A 186 24.88 -16.68 16.83
CA PRO A 186 24.10 -17.87 16.45
C PRO A 186 25.00 -19.03 15.98
N SER A 187 24.66 -20.25 16.42
CA SER A 187 25.28 -21.49 15.99
C SER A 187 24.68 -22.00 14.69
N ALA A 188 25.51 -22.29 13.69
CA ALA A 188 25.12 -22.88 12.41
C ALA A 188 24.90 -24.40 12.54
N GLY A 189 23.74 -24.90 12.10
CA GLY A 189 23.46 -26.29 11.86
C GLY A 189 23.46 -26.60 10.34
N PRO A 190 23.68 -27.86 9.90
CA PRO A 190 24.01 -28.18 8.52
C PRO A 190 22.80 -28.14 7.58
N THR A 191 23.02 -27.57 6.39
CA THR A 191 22.10 -27.46 5.26
C THR A 191 22.06 -28.78 4.50
N GLU A 192 20.89 -29.40 4.45
CA GLU A 192 20.62 -30.53 3.54
C GLU A 192 19.87 -29.98 2.31
N THR A 193 20.48 -30.15 1.13
CA THR A 193 19.92 -29.73 -0.15
C THR A 193 18.96 -30.81 -0.66
N VAL A 194 17.67 -30.46 -0.75
CA VAL A 194 16.65 -31.28 -1.43
C VAL A 194 16.35 -30.63 -2.79
N GLU A 195 16.59 -31.37 -3.86
CA GLU A 195 16.25 -31.01 -5.23
C GLU A 195 14.72 -31.11 -5.44
N PRO A 196 14.04 -30.13 -6.03
CA PRO A 196 12.60 -30.20 -6.25
C PRO A 196 12.25 -31.01 -7.50
N ALA A 197 11.52 -32.07 -7.33
CA ALA A 197 10.85 -32.75 -8.43
C ALA A 197 9.60 -31.95 -8.86
N ILE A 198 9.55 -31.57 -10.14
CA ILE A 198 8.40 -30.91 -10.77
C ILE A 198 7.39 -32.02 -11.16
N PRO A 199 6.14 -32.01 -10.66
CA PRO A 199 5.09 -32.85 -11.21
C PRO A 199 4.58 -32.25 -12.52
N ALA A 200 4.72 -33.00 -13.60
CA ALA A 200 4.04 -32.73 -14.86
C ALA A 200 2.63 -33.37 -14.76
N ASP A 201 1.65 -32.60 -14.37
CA ASP A 201 0.25 -32.70 -14.83
C ASP A 201 -0.56 -31.50 -14.28
N ALA A 202 -0.75 -30.47 -15.10
CA ALA A 202 -1.74 -29.46 -14.86
C ALA A 202 -3.05 -29.93 -15.51
N GLY A 203 -3.75 -30.81 -14.81
CA GLY A 203 -5.13 -31.14 -15.15
C GLY A 203 -6.05 -29.95 -14.86
N ASP A 204 -7.01 -29.75 -15.76
CA ASP A 204 -8.05 -28.73 -15.76
C ASP A 204 -8.55 -28.39 -14.35
N ALA A 205 -8.42 -27.12 -13.97
CA ALA A 205 -9.08 -26.57 -12.81
C ALA A 205 -10.59 -26.76 -13.00
N ALA A 206 -11.18 -27.57 -12.15
CA ALA A 206 -12.62 -27.73 -12.12
C ALA A 206 -13.24 -26.36 -11.81
N GLU A 207 -14.08 -25.86 -12.72
CA GLU A 207 -15.05 -24.80 -12.43
C GLU A 207 -15.77 -25.23 -11.14
N GLY A 208 -15.69 -24.37 -10.11
CA GLY A 208 -16.42 -24.57 -8.88
C GLY A 208 -17.90 -24.79 -9.21
N ALA A 209 -18.46 -25.90 -8.74
CA ALA A 209 -19.89 -26.13 -8.90
C ALA A 209 -20.64 -24.94 -8.25
N PRO A 210 -21.67 -24.39 -8.91
CA PRO A 210 -22.52 -23.40 -8.29
C PRO A 210 -23.09 -24.00 -6.99
N LEU A 211 -22.88 -23.32 -5.86
CA LEU A 211 -23.62 -23.61 -4.65
C LEU A 211 -25.11 -23.43 -5.01
N GLU A 212 -25.94 -24.39 -4.68
CA GLU A 212 -27.40 -24.28 -4.87
C GLU A 212 -27.82 -22.96 -4.20
N ALA A 213 -28.64 -22.16 -4.91
CA ALA A 213 -29.14 -20.89 -4.44
C ALA A 213 -29.64 -21.05 -3.01
N GLY A 214 -28.98 -20.35 -2.07
CA GLY A 214 -29.34 -20.37 -0.66
C GLY A 214 -30.81 -19.97 -0.49
N GLU A 215 -31.48 -20.58 0.45
CA GLU A 215 -32.82 -20.13 0.87
C GLU A 215 -32.71 -18.62 1.22
N GLU A 216 -33.63 -17.84 0.67
CA GLU A 216 -33.81 -16.42 0.97
C GLU A 216 -33.77 -16.24 2.49
N LEU A 217 -32.78 -15.51 3.00
CA LEU A 217 -32.67 -15.15 4.43
C LEU A 217 -33.83 -14.22 4.77
N VAL A 218 -34.99 -14.81 5.06
CA VAL A 218 -36.18 -14.07 5.53
C VAL A 218 -36.00 -13.84 7.02
N MET A 219 -35.74 -12.61 7.41
CA MET A 219 -35.82 -12.19 8.80
C MET A 219 -37.18 -12.61 9.39
N PRO A 220 -37.25 -13.18 10.60
CA PRO A 220 -38.50 -13.52 11.23
C PRO A 220 -39.40 -12.28 11.34
N GLU A 221 -40.66 -12.37 10.83
CA GLU A 221 -41.62 -11.28 10.95
C GLU A 221 -41.78 -10.85 12.42
N GLY A 222 -41.45 -9.60 12.72
CA GLY A 222 -41.65 -8.98 14.04
C GLY A 222 -40.40 -8.80 14.90
N THR A 223 -39.19 -9.03 14.38
CA THR A 223 -37.96 -8.65 15.07
C THR A 223 -37.59 -7.22 14.67
N GLU A 224 -37.55 -6.29 15.62
CA GLU A 224 -36.97 -4.97 15.40
C GLU A 224 -35.47 -5.17 15.10
N PRO A 225 -34.88 -4.40 14.13
CA PRO A 225 -33.48 -4.52 13.85
C PRO A 225 -32.64 -4.21 15.11
N THR A 226 -31.59 -5.00 15.34
CA THR A 226 -30.67 -4.83 16.47
C THR A 226 -29.59 -3.78 16.19
N TYR A 227 -29.71 -3.03 15.12
CA TYR A 227 -28.74 -2.03 14.66
C TYR A 227 -29.46 -0.75 14.22
N VAL A 228 -28.69 0.35 14.25
CA VAL A 228 -29.11 1.64 13.71
C VAL A 228 -28.52 1.79 12.30
N ALA A 229 -29.40 1.87 11.29
CA ALA A 229 -28.98 2.05 9.92
C ALA A 229 -28.31 3.42 9.72
N LEU A 230 -27.12 3.44 9.15
CA LEU A 230 -26.39 4.66 8.83
C LEU A 230 -26.87 5.27 7.51
N GLU A 231 -27.10 6.58 7.51
CA GLU A 231 -27.48 7.33 6.32
C GLU A 231 -26.54 8.52 6.09
N THR A 232 -26.25 8.82 4.81
CA THR A 232 -25.63 10.09 4.43
C THR A 232 -26.69 11.16 4.23
N GLY A 233 -26.39 12.37 4.63
CA GLY A 233 -27.25 13.53 4.48
C GLY A 233 -26.42 14.75 4.85
N VAL A 234 -26.76 15.39 5.95
CA VAL A 234 -25.89 16.37 6.61
C VAL A 234 -24.74 15.69 7.35
N ASP A 235 -24.82 14.37 7.56
CA ASP A 235 -23.84 13.56 8.26
C ASP A 235 -22.99 12.70 7.31
N TRP A 236 -21.84 12.22 7.81
CA TRP A 236 -20.90 11.32 7.14
C TRP A 236 -20.43 10.29 8.16
N PRO A 237 -21.28 9.31 8.53
CA PRO A 237 -21.09 8.48 9.72
C PRO A 237 -20.07 7.35 9.57
N ALA A 238 -19.54 7.11 8.39
CA ALA A 238 -18.52 6.09 8.14
C ALA A 238 -17.50 6.56 7.09
N TYR A 239 -16.39 5.86 6.96
CA TYR A 239 -15.29 6.16 6.02
C TYR A 239 -15.79 6.42 4.58
N GLY A 240 -16.68 5.62 4.06
CA GLY A 240 -17.27 5.75 2.71
C GLY A 240 -18.61 6.47 2.65
N GLY A 241 -18.96 7.26 3.66
CA GLY A 241 -20.27 7.85 3.89
C GLY A 241 -21.12 6.93 4.75
N THR A 242 -21.45 5.75 4.27
CA THR A 242 -21.95 4.59 5.02
C THR A 242 -21.03 3.40 4.79
N HIS A 243 -21.29 2.25 5.40
CA HIS A 243 -20.53 1.00 5.16
C HIS A 243 -20.77 0.43 3.75
N ARG A 244 -21.79 0.90 3.01
CA ARG A 244 -21.96 0.62 1.56
C ARG A 244 -20.91 1.34 0.69
N ALA A 245 -20.14 2.25 1.23
CA ALA A 245 -19.01 2.94 0.60
C ALA A 245 -19.34 3.67 -0.71
N MET A 246 -20.53 4.23 -0.80
CA MET A 246 -20.97 4.96 -2.00
C MET A 246 -20.22 6.30 -2.20
N ARG A 247 -19.63 6.86 -1.15
CA ARG A 247 -18.94 8.17 -1.15
C ARG A 247 -19.76 9.28 -1.80
N TYR A 248 -21.07 9.19 -1.65
CA TYR A 248 -22.03 10.12 -2.18
C TYR A 248 -22.65 10.95 -1.05
N SER A 249 -22.67 12.26 -1.22
CA SER A 249 -23.42 13.19 -0.37
C SER A 249 -24.58 13.78 -1.17
N PRO A 250 -25.80 13.77 -0.65
CA PRO A 250 -26.95 14.41 -1.28
C PRO A 250 -26.95 15.94 -1.14
N LEU A 251 -25.96 16.52 -0.46
CA LEU A 251 -25.84 17.98 -0.27
C LEU A 251 -25.55 18.66 -1.61
N ASP A 252 -26.26 19.74 -1.91
CA ASP A 252 -26.22 20.47 -3.18
C ASP A 252 -25.86 21.96 -3.06
N GLN A 253 -25.44 22.40 -1.86
CA GLN A 253 -25.07 23.81 -1.63
C GLN A 253 -23.80 24.21 -2.37
N ILE A 254 -22.88 23.27 -2.61
CA ILE A 254 -21.65 23.51 -3.36
C ILE A 254 -21.88 23.06 -4.81
N THR A 255 -21.71 23.98 -5.74
CA THR A 255 -21.97 23.79 -7.16
C THR A 255 -20.76 24.24 -7.98
N PRO A 256 -20.68 23.88 -9.28
CA PRO A 256 -19.64 24.44 -10.16
C PRO A 256 -19.59 25.97 -10.22
N ASP A 257 -20.71 26.63 -9.96
CA ASP A 257 -20.82 28.10 -10.02
C ASP A 257 -20.26 28.79 -8.76
N ASN A 258 -20.26 28.12 -7.61
CA ASN A 258 -19.84 28.70 -6.35
C ASN A 258 -18.64 28.05 -5.67
N VAL A 259 -18.14 26.92 -6.17
CA VAL A 259 -16.99 26.20 -5.59
C VAL A 259 -15.72 27.07 -5.50
N GLY A 260 -15.54 28.00 -6.44
CA GLY A 260 -14.43 28.96 -6.43
C GLY A 260 -14.54 30.06 -5.35
N GLN A 261 -15.66 30.09 -4.61
CA GLN A 261 -15.90 31.07 -3.52
C GLN A 261 -15.72 30.44 -2.13
N LEU A 262 -15.28 29.17 -2.07
CA LEU A 262 -15.02 28.49 -0.80
C LEU A 262 -13.85 29.18 -0.09
N GLU A 263 -14.03 29.43 1.21
CA GLU A 263 -13.01 30.00 2.09
C GLU A 263 -12.74 29.03 3.25
N LYS A 264 -11.45 28.90 3.63
CA LYS A 264 -11.08 28.17 4.83
C LYS A 264 -11.53 28.96 6.07
N ILE A 265 -12.48 28.41 6.85
CA ILE A 265 -13.04 29.06 8.03
C ILE A 265 -12.32 28.67 9.32
N TRP A 266 -11.72 27.50 9.40
CA TRP A 266 -10.90 27.05 10.52
C TRP A 266 -9.88 26.00 10.07
N GLU A 267 -8.92 25.71 10.93
CA GLU A 267 -7.88 24.69 10.76
C GLU A 267 -7.61 24.05 12.12
N PHE A 268 -7.58 22.73 12.16
CA PHE A 268 -7.16 21.97 13.33
C PHE A 268 -5.84 21.26 13.04
N ARG A 269 -4.92 21.32 13.99
CA ARG A 269 -3.63 20.63 13.92
C ARG A 269 -3.57 19.58 15.02
N THR A 270 -3.45 18.32 14.64
CA THR A 270 -3.38 17.19 15.58
C THR A 270 -2.14 17.26 16.49
N GLY A 271 -1.08 17.94 16.07
CA GLY A 271 0.21 17.91 16.76
C GLY A 271 0.99 16.60 16.55
N ASP A 272 0.39 15.63 15.89
CA ASP A 272 0.93 14.30 15.64
C ASP A 272 1.43 14.20 14.19
N MET A 273 2.55 14.86 13.92
CA MET A 273 3.21 14.85 12.62
C MET A 273 4.57 14.17 12.73
N PRO A 274 4.95 13.34 11.74
CA PRO A 274 6.27 12.71 11.74
C PRO A 274 7.38 13.76 11.73
N GLU A 275 8.46 13.48 12.44
CA GLU A 275 9.69 14.25 12.37
C GLU A 275 10.66 13.58 11.39
N GLY A 276 11.02 14.28 10.30
CA GLY A 276 11.97 13.78 9.30
C GLY A 276 11.37 12.74 8.34
N ASP A 277 12.12 11.67 8.10
CA ASP A 277 11.78 10.60 7.13
C ASP A 277 11.00 9.44 7.77
N GLU A 278 10.32 9.65 8.89
CA GLU A 278 9.52 8.61 9.54
C GLU A 278 8.34 8.18 8.64
N PRO A 279 8.02 6.87 8.60
CA PRO A 279 7.01 6.33 7.67
C PRO A 279 5.59 6.51 8.21
N PHE A 280 5.16 7.74 8.44
CA PHE A 280 3.79 8.07 8.85
C PHE A 280 3.04 8.75 7.72
N GLY A 281 1.73 8.52 7.66
CA GLY A 281 0.85 9.12 6.66
C GLY A 281 -0.48 9.54 7.25
N ASN A 282 -0.95 10.72 6.92
CA ASN A 282 -2.33 11.10 7.20
C ASN A 282 -3.23 10.55 6.09
N GLN A 283 -3.94 9.46 6.39
CA GLN A 283 -4.91 8.82 5.48
C GLN A 283 -6.33 8.86 6.05
N ASN A 284 -6.56 9.66 7.08
CA ASN A 284 -7.83 9.72 7.78
C ASN A 284 -8.95 10.34 6.93
N THR A 285 -10.11 9.69 6.93
CA THR A 285 -11.38 10.31 6.56
C THR A 285 -12.16 10.56 7.85
N PRO A 286 -12.39 11.82 8.24
CA PRO A 286 -13.16 12.15 9.43
C PRO A 286 -14.60 11.65 9.32
N VAL A 287 -15.14 11.18 10.44
CA VAL A 287 -16.54 10.85 10.61
C VAL A 287 -17.28 12.06 11.17
N LYS A 288 -18.40 12.44 10.58
CA LYS A 288 -19.24 13.56 11.01
C LYS A 288 -20.62 13.07 11.39
N VAL A 289 -21.01 13.27 12.65
CA VAL A 289 -22.33 12.98 13.16
C VAL A 289 -22.81 14.15 14.03
N GLY A 290 -24.00 14.65 13.74
CA GLY A 290 -24.54 15.83 14.42
C GLY A 290 -23.66 17.06 14.24
N ASP A 291 -23.25 17.67 15.31
CA ASP A 291 -22.34 18.84 15.36
C ASP A 291 -20.87 18.47 15.56
N ARG A 292 -20.53 17.18 15.53
CA ARG A 292 -19.18 16.67 15.83
C ARG A 292 -18.48 16.07 14.64
N LEU A 293 -17.18 16.30 14.60
CA LEU A 293 -16.22 15.59 13.73
C LEU A 293 -15.32 14.74 14.59
N TYR A 294 -15.25 13.45 14.27
CA TYR A 294 -14.33 12.51 14.89
C TYR A 294 -13.23 12.16 13.89
N LEU A 295 -12.00 12.20 14.33
CA LEU A 295 -10.84 11.92 13.48
C LEU A 295 -9.75 11.20 14.27
N CYS A 296 -8.89 10.48 13.56
CA CYS A 296 -7.68 9.92 14.11
C CYS A 296 -6.44 10.47 13.40
N SER A 297 -5.34 10.58 14.13
CA SER A 297 -4.03 10.96 13.58
C SER A 297 -3.20 9.74 13.16
N ALA A 298 -2.01 9.98 12.62
CA ALA A 298 -1.11 8.93 12.14
C ALA A 298 -0.69 7.94 13.25
N THR A 299 -0.52 8.40 14.50
CA THR A 299 -0.21 7.54 15.66
C THR A 299 -1.44 7.21 16.52
N ASN A 300 -2.62 7.28 15.90
CA ASN A 300 -3.91 6.90 16.50
C ASN A 300 -4.40 7.82 17.64
N HIS A 301 -3.95 9.08 17.76
CA HIS A 301 -4.68 10.03 18.61
C HIS A 301 -6.07 10.23 18.04
N ILE A 302 -7.09 10.18 18.88
CA ILE A 302 -8.50 10.33 18.49
C ILE A 302 -8.99 11.66 19.02
N SER A 303 -9.57 12.49 18.15
CA SER A 303 -10.08 13.80 18.54
C SER A 303 -11.52 13.98 18.13
N ALA A 304 -12.31 14.64 18.97
CA ALA A 304 -13.64 15.14 18.63
C ALA A 304 -13.61 16.67 18.56
N LEU A 305 -14.12 17.20 17.44
CA LEU A 305 -14.14 18.62 17.15
C LEU A 305 -15.56 19.09 16.89
N ASP A 306 -15.86 20.35 17.21
CA ASP A 306 -17.03 21.05 16.71
C ASP A 306 -16.93 21.22 15.19
N ALA A 307 -17.88 20.70 14.45
CA ALA A 307 -17.84 20.69 12.99
C ALA A 307 -17.90 22.08 12.35
N ALA A 308 -18.52 23.04 13.03
CA ALA A 308 -18.68 24.42 12.52
C ALA A 308 -17.47 25.31 12.82
N THR A 309 -16.80 25.12 13.95
CA THR A 309 -15.76 26.03 14.45
C THR A 309 -14.38 25.41 14.51
N GLY A 310 -14.25 24.07 14.44
CA GLY A 310 -13.01 23.34 14.63
C GLY A 310 -12.52 23.33 16.09
N ALA A 311 -13.33 23.78 17.05
CA ALA A 311 -12.98 23.74 18.46
C ALA A 311 -12.91 22.29 18.96
N GLU A 312 -11.86 21.96 19.69
CA GLU A 312 -11.68 20.64 20.27
C GLU A 312 -12.60 20.44 21.47
N PHE A 313 -13.38 19.36 21.48
CA PHE A 313 -14.11 18.90 22.63
C PHE A 313 -13.23 18.03 23.55
N TRP A 314 -12.55 17.05 22.95
CA TRP A 314 -11.62 16.16 23.63
C TRP A 314 -10.63 15.54 22.66
N THR A 315 -9.49 15.12 23.19
CA THR A 315 -8.51 14.29 22.49
C THR A 315 -8.09 13.13 23.41
N TYR A 316 -8.04 11.94 22.86
CA TYR A 316 -7.59 10.73 23.53
C TYR A 316 -6.27 10.25 22.89
N ASP A 317 -5.21 10.11 23.70
CA ASP A 317 -3.93 9.54 23.29
C ASP A 317 -3.86 8.08 23.77
N PRO A 318 -3.88 7.09 22.86
CA PRO A 318 -3.76 5.68 23.23
C PRO A 318 -2.33 5.27 23.65
N GLY A 319 -1.34 6.13 23.53
CA GLY A 319 0.07 5.85 23.85
C GLY A 319 0.64 4.76 22.94
N VAL A 320 0.37 4.81 21.65
CA VAL A 320 0.89 3.81 20.68
C VAL A 320 2.39 3.98 20.52
N SER A 321 3.14 2.88 20.62
CA SER A 321 4.57 2.89 20.32
C SER A 321 4.78 3.05 18.81
N THR A 322 5.63 4.00 18.43
CA THR A 322 6.06 4.21 17.05
C THR A 322 7.32 3.43 16.69
N ASP A 323 7.85 2.65 17.64
CA ASP A 323 8.99 1.76 17.37
C ASP A 323 8.57 0.64 16.41
N ASN A 324 9.33 0.44 15.35
CA ASN A 324 9.13 -0.62 14.36
C ASN A 324 7.79 -0.59 13.60
N VAL A 325 7.39 0.57 13.11
CA VAL A 325 6.29 0.66 12.15
C VAL A 325 6.71 -0.01 10.83
N GLY A 326 6.07 -1.15 10.48
CA GLY A 326 6.49 -2.01 9.39
C GLY A 326 6.36 -1.38 8.00
N TYR A 327 5.26 -0.69 7.75
CA TYR A 327 4.97 0.11 6.56
C TYR A 327 4.59 1.52 7.01
N ASN A 328 3.91 2.29 6.16
CA ASN A 328 3.45 3.61 6.61
C ASN A 328 2.42 3.47 7.74
N ALA A 329 2.77 3.93 8.93
CA ALA A 329 1.80 4.11 10.01
C ALA A 329 0.72 5.08 9.54
N SER A 330 -0.52 4.66 9.62
CA SER A 330 -1.65 5.50 9.26
C SER A 330 -2.90 5.04 9.99
N CYS A 331 -3.70 5.98 10.42
CA CYS A 331 -5.08 5.70 10.78
C CYS A 331 -5.96 6.16 9.62
N ARG A 332 -6.72 5.25 9.00
CA ARG A 332 -7.62 5.60 7.88
C ARG A 332 -8.96 6.14 8.34
N GLY A 333 -9.35 5.88 9.57
CA GLY A 333 -10.60 6.35 10.13
C GLY A 333 -10.98 5.58 11.39
N LEU A 334 -12.19 5.81 11.82
CA LEU A 334 -12.81 5.16 12.97
C LEU A 334 -14.26 4.80 12.62
N VAL A 335 -14.89 3.99 13.46
CA VAL A 335 -16.31 3.66 13.38
C VAL A 335 -17.08 4.50 14.39
N TYR A 336 -18.24 5.00 13.99
CA TYR A 336 -19.27 5.52 14.88
C TYR A 336 -20.35 4.44 15.06
N PHE A 337 -20.76 4.20 16.29
CA PHE A 337 -21.80 3.23 16.64
C PHE A 337 -22.76 3.80 17.68
N GLU A 338 -24.04 3.57 17.47
CA GLU A 338 -25.12 3.82 18.44
C GLU A 338 -25.62 2.49 18.98
N ASP A 339 -25.57 2.31 20.29
CA ASP A 339 -26.12 1.12 20.94
C ASP A 339 -27.67 1.22 20.95
N PRO A 340 -28.37 0.39 20.20
CA PRO A 340 -29.83 0.46 20.10
C PRO A 340 -30.51 0.05 21.42
N THR A 341 -29.79 -0.54 22.35
CA THR A 341 -30.30 -1.03 23.63
C THR A 341 -30.10 -0.07 24.80
N ALA A 342 -29.19 0.91 24.62
CA ALA A 342 -28.86 1.88 25.66
C ALA A 342 -29.82 3.07 25.67
N GLU A 343 -30.05 3.67 26.86
CA GLU A 343 -30.72 4.98 26.93
C GLU A 343 -29.74 6.06 26.48
N ARG A 344 -30.21 7.10 25.78
CA ARG A 344 -29.36 8.13 25.12
C ARG A 344 -28.41 8.89 26.03
N ASP A 345 -28.72 8.95 27.33
CA ASP A 345 -27.91 9.62 28.35
C ASP A 345 -27.02 8.64 29.13
N GLU A 346 -27.01 7.37 28.77
CA GLU A 346 -26.06 6.39 29.31
C GLU A 346 -24.67 6.60 28.72
N ILE A 347 -23.66 6.36 29.54
CA ILE A 347 -22.26 6.40 29.08
C ILE A 347 -22.06 5.34 28.00
N CYS A 348 -21.42 5.74 26.91
CA CYS A 348 -21.19 4.88 25.75
C CYS A 348 -22.45 4.41 25.00
N ALA A 349 -23.62 5.02 25.20
CA ALA A 349 -24.78 4.84 24.33
C ALA A 349 -24.41 5.16 22.86
N THR A 350 -23.50 6.12 22.67
CA THR A 350 -22.82 6.35 21.41
C THR A 350 -21.33 6.27 21.60
N ARG A 351 -20.63 5.57 20.71
CA ARG A 351 -19.19 5.33 20.82
C ARG A 351 -18.46 5.42 19.48
N THR A 352 -17.19 5.79 19.54
CA THR A 352 -16.26 5.60 18.43
C THR A 352 -15.40 4.38 18.70
N VAL A 353 -15.13 3.58 17.65
CA VAL A 353 -14.23 2.43 17.74
C VAL A 353 -13.07 2.61 16.79
N ASN A 354 -11.86 2.53 17.31
CA ASN A 354 -10.61 2.69 16.57
C ASN A 354 -9.70 1.48 16.72
N LEU A 355 -8.93 1.17 15.67
CA LEU A 355 -7.85 0.18 15.70
C LEU A 355 -6.50 0.89 15.78
N THR A 356 -5.58 0.35 16.57
CA THR A 356 -4.25 0.93 16.77
C THR A 356 -3.16 0.08 16.17
N HIS A 357 -2.02 0.70 15.82
CA HIS A 357 -0.86 0.01 15.23
C HIS A 357 -0.25 -1.06 16.14
N ASP A 358 -0.43 -0.95 17.45
CA ASP A 358 -0.01 -1.95 18.42
C ASP A 358 -1.09 -3.02 18.68
N ALA A 359 -2.03 -3.16 17.73
CA ALA A 359 -3.06 -4.19 17.69
C ALA A 359 -4.02 -4.18 18.90
N ARG A 360 -4.52 -3.01 19.24
CA ARG A 360 -5.65 -2.84 20.16
C ARG A 360 -6.88 -2.33 19.39
N MET A 361 -8.06 -2.72 19.83
CA MET A 361 -9.33 -2.10 19.45
C MET A 361 -9.86 -1.33 20.65
N ILE A 362 -10.14 -0.04 20.48
CA ILE A 362 -10.48 0.88 21.57
C ILE A 362 -11.83 1.51 21.26
N ALA A 363 -12.77 1.40 22.21
CA ALA A 363 -14.05 2.07 22.17
C ALA A 363 -14.08 3.26 23.13
N LEU A 364 -14.46 4.44 22.61
CA LEU A 364 -14.55 5.69 23.37
C LEU A 364 -15.97 6.24 23.31
N ASP A 365 -16.45 6.70 24.45
CA ASP A 365 -17.69 7.46 24.55
C ASP A 365 -17.59 8.76 23.73
N THR A 366 -18.55 9.02 22.85
CA THR A 366 -18.49 10.14 21.92
C THR A 366 -18.60 11.51 22.58
N GLU A 367 -19.23 11.60 23.75
CA GLU A 367 -19.42 12.85 24.47
C GLU A 367 -18.17 13.24 25.28
N THR A 368 -17.51 12.26 25.88
CA THR A 368 -16.46 12.49 26.87
C THR A 368 -15.05 12.10 26.43
N GLY A 369 -14.92 11.25 25.39
CA GLY A 369 -13.64 10.67 24.95
C GLY A 369 -13.07 9.64 25.93
N GLN A 370 -13.86 9.21 26.92
CA GLN A 370 -13.41 8.20 27.89
C GLN A 370 -13.62 6.79 27.33
N PRO A 371 -12.72 5.83 27.65
CA PRO A 371 -12.92 4.43 27.28
C PRO A 371 -14.23 3.86 27.84
N CYS A 372 -14.92 3.10 26.99
CA CYS A 372 -16.21 2.47 27.34
C CYS A 372 -16.00 1.30 28.31
N PRO A 373 -16.49 1.36 29.55
CA PRO A 373 -16.16 0.37 30.58
C PRO A 373 -16.75 -1.02 30.31
N ASP A 374 -17.78 -1.11 29.50
CA ASP A 374 -18.49 -2.32 29.06
C ASP A 374 -17.87 -3.00 27.86
N PHE A 375 -16.91 -2.35 27.18
CA PHE A 375 -16.25 -2.87 26.00
C PHE A 375 -14.90 -3.53 26.34
N GLY A 376 -14.78 -4.83 26.08
CA GLY A 376 -13.57 -5.60 26.32
C GLY A 376 -13.04 -5.48 27.76
N ASN A 377 -11.76 -5.15 27.90
CA ASN A 377 -11.17 -4.86 29.22
C ASN A 377 -11.09 -3.33 29.40
N ALA A 378 -12.12 -2.75 30.01
CA ALA A 378 -12.20 -1.31 30.28
C ALA A 378 -11.99 -0.42 29.04
N GLY A 379 -12.69 -0.72 27.97
CA GLY A 379 -12.67 0.01 26.71
C GLY A 379 -11.70 -0.54 25.66
N ILE A 380 -10.98 -1.62 25.95
CA ILE A 380 -9.87 -2.11 25.12
C ILE A 380 -9.99 -3.63 24.88
N VAL A 381 -9.90 -4.03 23.62
CA VAL A 381 -9.73 -5.41 23.17
C VAL A 381 -8.30 -5.62 22.65
N ASN A 382 -7.65 -6.70 23.08
CA ASN A 382 -6.32 -7.10 22.62
C ASN A 382 -6.43 -7.93 21.32
N LEU A 383 -6.06 -7.36 20.18
CA LEU A 383 -6.10 -8.06 18.90
C LEU A 383 -4.90 -8.98 18.66
N MET A 384 -3.90 -9.02 19.56
CA MET A 384 -2.79 -9.97 19.46
C MET A 384 -3.18 -11.37 19.95
N GLU A 385 -4.35 -11.54 20.56
CA GLU A 385 -4.81 -12.84 21.01
C GLU A 385 -4.95 -13.81 19.83
N GLY A 386 -4.32 -14.99 19.94
CA GLY A 386 -4.26 -15.99 18.88
C GLY A 386 -3.28 -15.71 17.72
N ILE A 387 -2.67 -14.52 17.63
CA ILE A 387 -1.68 -14.20 16.59
C ILE A 387 -0.30 -14.80 16.88
N GLY A 388 0.04 -15.00 18.15
CA GLY A 388 1.33 -15.52 18.59
C GLY A 388 2.41 -14.45 18.74
N ASP A 389 3.62 -14.89 19.07
CA ASP A 389 4.77 -14.00 19.23
C ASP A 389 5.23 -13.49 17.86
N THR A 390 5.22 -12.18 17.68
CA THR A 390 5.68 -11.51 16.47
C THR A 390 6.40 -10.22 16.82
N ALA A 391 7.25 -9.72 15.91
CA ALA A 391 7.89 -8.45 16.10
C ALA A 391 6.85 -7.30 16.15
N PRO A 392 7.08 -6.25 16.95
CA PRO A 392 6.22 -5.08 16.97
C PRO A 392 6.02 -4.52 15.54
N GLY A 393 4.79 -4.14 15.20
CA GLY A 393 4.45 -3.63 13.88
C GLY A 393 4.28 -4.68 12.77
N PHE A 394 4.53 -5.97 13.03
CA PHE A 394 4.32 -7.04 12.04
C PHE A 394 2.84 -7.41 11.89
N TYR A 395 2.03 -7.16 12.90
CA TYR A 395 0.57 -7.22 12.86
C TYR A 395 0.05 -5.85 13.32
N ALA A 396 -0.44 -5.05 12.41
CA ALA A 396 -0.75 -3.64 12.67
C ALA A 396 -2.02 -3.21 11.91
N PRO A 397 -3.19 -3.24 12.55
CA PRO A 397 -4.40 -2.69 11.94
C PRO A 397 -4.24 -1.21 11.59
N THR A 398 -4.46 -0.86 10.32
CA THR A 398 -4.33 0.51 9.81
C THR A 398 -5.64 1.08 9.29
N SER A 399 -6.69 0.27 9.26
CA SER A 399 -8.00 0.61 8.74
C SER A 399 -9.05 0.49 9.85
N PRO A 400 -10.13 1.30 9.85
CA PRO A 400 -11.21 1.10 10.80
C PRO A 400 -11.85 -0.27 10.63
N PRO A 401 -12.46 -0.85 11.69
CA PRO A 401 -13.33 -2.00 11.51
C PRO A 401 -14.48 -1.65 10.56
N THR A 402 -15.08 -2.65 9.94
CA THR A 402 -16.34 -2.48 9.20
C THR A 402 -17.47 -2.95 10.09
N LEU A 403 -18.39 -2.06 10.39
CA LEU A 403 -19.60 -2.39 11.17
C LEU A 403 -20.68 -2.91 10.23
N VAL A 404 -21.23 -4.07 10.53
CA VAL A 404 -22.43 -4.60 9.89
C VAL A 404 -23.35 -5.08 11.00
N ARG A 405 -24.53 -4.52 11.07
CA ARG A 405 -25.44 -4.69 12.21
C ARG A 405 -24.74 -4.29 13.52
N ASP A 406 -24.51 -5.24 14.41
CA ASP A 406 -23.79 -5.05 15.69
C ASP A 406 -22.43 -5.75 15.72
N VAL A 407 -21.89 -6.15 14.58
CA VAL A 407 -20.62 -6.84 14.45
C VAL A 407 -19.55 -5.95 13.84
N LEU A 408 -18.45 -5.78 14.55
CA LEU A 408 -17.23 -5.10 14.10
C LEU A 408 -16.30 -6.11 13.41
N VAL A 409 -16.21 -6.05 12.09
CA VAL A 409 -15.34 -6.93 11.31
C VAL A 409 -13.95 -6.31 11.19
N VAL A 410 -12.95 -7.06 11.66
CA VAL A 410 -11.56 -6.61 11.80
C VAL A 410 -10.64 -7.44 10.92
N GLY A 411 -9.90 -6.77 10.04
CA GLY A 411 -8.71 -7.27 9.37
C GLY A 411 -7.46 -6.54 9.85
N SER A 412 -6.31 -6.90 9.33
CA SER A 412 -5.04 -6.25 9.67
C SER A 412 -4.10 -6.20 8.49
N GLN A 413 -3.26 -5.18 8.46
CA GLN A 413 -2.01 -5.23 7.73
C GLN A 413 -1.06 -6.20 8.45
N VAL A 414 -0.34 -7.01 7.69
CA VAL A 414 0.74 -7.85 8.19
C VAL A 414 2.04 -7.49 7.47
N SER A 415 3.18 -7.65 8.15
CA SER A 415 4.50 -7.47 7.51
C SER A 415 4.83 -8.74 6.73
N ASP A 416 4.46 -8.76 5.46
CA ASP A 416 4.73 -9.82 4.52
C ASP A 416 6.13 -9.70 3.88
N ASN A 417 6.49 -10.65 2.99
CA ASN A 417 7.80 -10.72 2.32
C ASN A 417 9.04 -10.71 3.22
N GLN A 418 8.88 -10.67 4.54
CA GLN A 418 9.98 -10.75 5.49
C GLN A 418 10.26 -12.19 5.89
N GLN A 419 9.22 -13.00 6.04
CA GLN A 419 9.31 -14.41 6.43
C GLN A 419 8.05 -15.18 6.01
N ARG A 420 8.17 -16.50 5.81
CA ARG A 420 7.02 -17.37 5.46
C ARG A 420 5.99 -17.51 6.58
N THR A 421 6.42 -17.33 7.81
CA THR A 421 5.61 -17.37 9.03
C THR A 421 5.25 -15.96 9.49
N ALA A 422 4.89 -15.07 8.57
CA ALA A 422 4.31 -13.78 8.88
C ALA A 422 3.05 -13.96 9.74
N PRO A 423 2.59 -12.95 10.47
CA PRO A 423 1.34 -13.05 11.21
C PRO A 423 0.17 -13.53 10.35
N SER A 424 -0.84 -14.11 10.98
CA SER A 424 -2.05 -14.56 10.30
C SER A 424 -2.83 -13.40 9.68
N GLY A 425 -3.41 -13.62 8.52
CA GLY A 425 -4.42 -12.75 7.91
C GLY A 425 -5.85 -13.02 8.37
N VAL A 426 -6.04 -13.68 9.51
CA VAL A 426 -7.35 -14.01 10.07
C VAL A 426 -8.28 -12.80 10.12
N ILE A 427 -9.54 -12.99 9.71
CA ILE A 427 -10.61 -11.99 9.83
C ILE A 427 -11.46 -12.35 11.06
N ARG A 428 -11.81 -11.35 11.85
CA ARG A 428 -12.51 -11.56 13.12
C ARG A 428 -13.71 -10.64 13.25
N GLY A 429 -14.83 -11.17 13.73
CA GLY A 429 -16.03 -10.42 14.11
C GLY A 429 -16.11 -10.25 15.62
N TYR A 430 -16.37 -9.04 16.06
CA TYR A 430 -16.51 -8.68 17.48
C TYR A 430 -17.83 -7.97 17.70
N ASN A 431 -18.48 -8.23 18.81
CA ASN A 431 -19.68 -7.51 19.23
C ASN A 431 -19.38 -6.02 19.46
N ALA A 432 -20.15 -5.13 18.86
CA ALA A 432 -19.90 -3.68 18.91
C ALA A 432 -20.23 -3.06 20.28
N VAL A 433 -21.04 -3.72 21.11
CA VAL A 433 -21.37 -3.28 22.46
C VAL A 433 -20.32 -3.79 23.45
N THR A 434 -20.02 -5.09 23.43
CA THR A 434 -19.21 -5.75 24.47
C THR A 434 -17.73 -5.91 24.09
N GLY A 435 -17.39 -5.87 22.81
CA GLY A 435 -16.04 -6.19 22.33
C GLY A 435 -15.69 -7.68 22.43
N GLU A 436 -16.63 -8.56 22.73
CA GLU A 436 -16.42 -10.00 22.74
C GLU A 436 -16.24 -10.54 21.33
N LEU A 437 -15.34 -11.52 21.15
CA LEU A 437 -15.15 -12.22 19.88
C LEU A 437 -16.36 -13.10 19.59
N GLU A 438 -17.06 -12.86 18.50
CA GLU A 438 -18.19 -13.68 18.05
C GLU A 438 -17.74 -14.78 17.11
N TRP A 439 -16.85 -14.46 16.20
CA TRP A 439 -16.28 -15.45 15.26
C TRP A 439 -14.89 -15.04 14.77
N ALA A 440 -14.16 -16.04 14.23
CA ALA A 440 -12.90 -15.85 13.55
C ALA A 440 -12.83 -16.74 12.30
N TRP A 441 -12.62 -16.14 11.14
CA TRP A 441 -12.41 -16.85 9.89
C TRP A 441 -10.91 -17.00 9.61
N ASP A 442 -10.37 -18.17 9.97
CA ASP A 442 -9.05 -18.64 9.56
C ASP A 442 -9.22 -19.58 8.37
N MET A 443 -8.89 -19.14 7.16
CA MET A 443 -9.15 -19.88 5.94
C MET A 443 -8.47 -21.26 5.89
N ASN A 444 -7.37 -21.46 6.62
CA ASN A 444 -6.66 -22.74 6.69
C ASN A 444 -7.21 -23.67 7.79
N ARG A 445 -8.20 -23.21 8.59
CA ARG A 445 -8.86 -23.98 9.64
C ARG A 445 -10.39 -24.01 9.45
N PRO A 446 -10.87 -24.53 8.33
CA PRO A 446 -12.32 -24.56 8.06
C PRO A 446 -13.07 -25.32 9.15
N GLY A 447 -14.11 -24.71 9.68
CA GLY A 447 -14.94 -25.25 10.77
C GLY A 447 -14.44 -24.94 12.18
N GLU A 448 -13.32 -24.22 12.35
CA GLU A 448 -12.89 -23.61 13.60
C GLU A 448 -13.27 -22.12 13.55
N ASN A 449 -14.21 -21.70 14.39
CA ASN A 449 -14.83 -20.38 14.31
C ASN A 449 -14.62 -19.55 15.59
N GLY A 450 -13.43 -19.57 16.15
CA GLY A 450 -13.12 -18.85 17.39
C GLY A 450 -11.63 -18.69 17.60
N LEU A 451 -11.24 -18.50 18.84
CA LEU A 451 -9.82 -18.52 19.22
C LEU A 451 -9.22 -19.90 18.96
N PRO A 452 -7.94 -19.97 18.53
CA PRO A 452 -7.23 -21.24 18.43
C PRO A 452 -7.20 -21.97 19.80
N PRO A 453 -7.07 -23.31 19.81
CA PRO A 453 -6.87 -24.06 21.06
C PRO A 453 -5.68 -23.52 21.88
N GLU A 454 -5.71 -23.73 23.19
CA GLU A 454 -4.65 -23.29 24.09
C GLU A 454 -3.26 -23.80 23.64
N GLY A 455 -2.33 -22.86 23.43
CA GLY A 455 -0.96 -23.12 22.95
C GLY A 455 -0.83 -23.18 21.44
N GLU A 456 -1.91 -22.98 20.69
CA GLU A 456 -1.90 -22.82 19.23
C GLU A 456 -2.12 -21.35 18.82
N ILE A 457 -1.85 -21.06 17.56
CA ILE A 457 -2.08 -19.75 16.94
C ILE A 457 -2.89 -19.90 15.66
N TYR A 458 -3.49 -18.83 15.17
CA TYR A 458 -4.07 -18.77 13.83
C TYR A 458 -3.04 -19.10 12.76
N SER A 459 -3.49 -19.58 11.60
CA SER A 459 -2.61 -20.01 10.52
C SER A 459 -1.73 -18.86 10.03
N PRO A 460 -0.40 -18.96 10.16
CA PRO A 460 0.50 -17.87 9.82
C PRO A 460 0.64 -17.71 8.30
N GLY A 461 0.85 -16.47 7.84
CA GLY A 461 1.17 -16.14 6.46
C GLY A 461 0.00 -16.23 5.48
N THR A 462 -1.23 -16.36 5.99
CA THR A 462 -2.44 -16.39 5.16
C THR A 462 -2.76 -15.02 4.55
N PRO A 463 -3.50 -14.96 3.42
CA PRO A 463 -4.04 -13.72 2.89
C PRO A 463 -4.70 -12.86 3.95
N ASN A 464 -4.43 -11.56 3.93
CA ASN A 464 -4.91 -10.59 4.89
C ASN A 464 -5.82 -9.55 4.25
N MET A 465 -6.54 -8.79 5.08
CA MET A 465 -7.28 -7.60 4.65
C MET A 465 -6.67 -6.37 5.34
N TRP A 466 -5.84 -5.64 4.62
CA TRP A 466 -5.16 -4.45 5.15
C TRP A 466 -5.92 -3.14 4.86
N THR A 467 -6.92 -3.19 3.98
CA THR A 467 -7.79 -2.07 3.65
C THR A 467 -9.17 -2.23 4.32
N ILE A 468 -10.19 -1.54 3.85
CA ILE A 468 -11.50 -1.43 4.47
C ILE A 468 -12.49 -2.31 3.71
N ALA A 469 -13.25 -3.15 4.40
CA ALA A 469 -14.36 -3.91 3.83
C ALA A 469 -15.60 -3.01 3.62
N SER A 470 -16.58 -3.53 2.88
CA SER A 470 -17.91 -2.94 2.75
C SER A 470 -18.93 -3.83 3.43
N GLY A 471 -20.02 -3.25 3.94
CA GLY A 471 -21.05 -3.96 4.67
C GLY A 471 -22.44 -3.68 4.14
N ASP A 472 -23.28 -4.70 4.19
CA ASP A 472 -24.71 -4.64 3.86
C ASP A 472 -25.53 -5.16 5.05
N ASP A 473 -26.17 -4.24 5.77
CA ASP A 473 -26.96 -4.56 6.95
C ASP A 473 -28.23 -5.36 6.62
N GLU A 474 -28.80 -5.15 5.43
CA GLU A 474 -30.01 -5.84 4.99
C GLU A 474 -29.71 -7.31 4.71
N LEU A 475 -28.63 -7.58 3.95
CA LEU A 475 -28.19 -8.93 3.65
C LEU A 475 -27.42 -9.59 4.80
N GLY A 476 -26.93 -8.81 5.79
CA GLY A 476 -26.06 -9.32 6.84
C GLY A 476 -24.73 -9.81 6.32
N MET A 477 -24.18 -9.17 5.29
CA MET A 477 -22.95 -9.58 4.64
C MET A 477 -21.86 -8.53 4.74
N VAL A 478 -20.61 -8.99 4.88
CA VAL A 478 -19.41 -8.18 4.76
C VAL A 478 -18.58 -8.64 3.57
N TYR A 479 -18.09 -7.68 2.78
CA TYR A 479 -17.33 -7.94 1.54
C TYR A 479 -15.88 -7.53 1.73
N LEU A 480 -15.01 -8.52 1.78
CA LEU A 480 -13.59 -8.39 2.10
C LEU A 480 -12.76 -8.23 0.82
N PRO A 481 -12.04 -7.13 0.64
CA PRO A 481 -11.00 -7.00 -0.38
C PRO A 481 -9.71 -7.67 0.12
N MET A 482 -9.54 -8.96 -0.19
CA MET A 482 -8.41 -9.73 0.30
C MET A 482 -7.11 -9.37 -0.43
N GLY A 483 -6.04 -9.29 0.33
CA GLY A 483 -4.68 -9.21 -0.17
C GLY A 483 -4.13 -10.57 -0.55
N ASN A 484 -2.81 -10.63 -0.73
CA ASN A 484 -2.10 -11.86 -1.07
C ASN A 484 -1.65 -12.63 0.17
N SER A 485 -1.14 -13.86 0.01
CA SER A 485 -0.41 -14.58 1.06
C SER A 485 0.92 -13.88 1.35
N ALA A 486 1.48 -14.10 2.53
CA ALA A 486 2.67 -13.40 3.02
C ALA A 486 3.94 -13.57 2.18
N VAL A 487 3.99 -14.53 1.22
CA VAL A 487 5.03 -14.65 0.21
C VAL A 487 4.45 -14.22 -1.14
N ASP A 488 4.44 -12.92 -1.41
CA ASP A 488 3.72 -12.33 -2.54
C ASP A 488 4.24 -12.81 -3.90
N TYR A 489 5.56 -12.94 -4.03
CA TYR A 489 6.20 -13.19 -5.33
C TYR A 489 6.49 -14.67 -5.61
N TRP A 490 6.09 -15.58 -4.71
CA TRP A 490 6.29 -17.01 -4.89
C TRP A 490 5.23 -17.86 -4.18
N GLY A 491 4.38 -18.54 -4.94
CA GLY A 491 3.25 -19.31 -4.43
C GLY A 491 3.52 -20.77 -4.13
N GLY A 492 4.77 -21.28 -4.24
CA GLY A 492 5.05 -22.73 -4.15
C GLY A 492 4.82 -23.35 -2.75
N THR A 493 4.47 -22.58 -1.75
CA THR A 493 4.15 -23.05 -0.39
C THR A 493 2.73 -22.72 0.06
N ARG A 494 1.94 -22.09 -0.80
CA ARG A 494 0.55 -21.74 -0.49
C ARG A 494 -0.29 -23.01 -0.38
N SER A 495 -1.20 -23.03 0.58
CA SER A 495 -2.26 -24.06 0.66
C SER A 495 -3.28 -23.86 -0.47
N GLU A 496 -4.20 -24.79 -0.61
CA GLU A 496 -5.34 -24.67 -1.52
C GLU A 496 -6.22 -23.46 -1.15
N GLN A 497 -6.50 -23.26 0.12
CA GLN A 497 -7.28 -22.15 0.64
C GLN A 497 -6.56 -20.81 0.42
N GLU A 498 -5.27 -20.73 0.67
CA GLU A 498 -4.48 -19.53 0.38
C GLU A 498 -4.52 -19.19 -1.13
N ASN A 499 -4.44 -20.18 -2.01
CA ASN A 499 -4.59 -19.95 -3.45
C ASN A 499 -6.01 -19.51 -3.83
N THR A 500 -7.04 -20.02 -3.13
CA THR A 500 -8.45 -19.69 -3.40
C THR A 500 -8.78 -18.26 -3.00
N TYR A 501 -8.30 -17.82 -1.84
CA TYR A 501 -8.69 -16.54 -1.23
C TYR A 501 -7.67 -15.41 -1.40
N SER A 502 -6.48 -15.68 -1.96
CA SER A 502 -5.52 -14.63 -2.33
C SER A 502 -6.09 -13.73 -3.42
N THR A 503 -5.98 -12.42 -3.24
CA THR A 503 -6.38 -11.40 -4.21
C THR A 503 -7.81 -11.63 -4.72
N ALA A 504 -8.71 -11.88 -3.78
CA ALA A 504 -10.11 -12.25 -4.01
C ALA A 504 -11.07 -11.29 -3.29
N ILE A 505 -12.28 -11.16 -3.83
CA ILE A 505 -13.42 -10.62 -3.11
C ILE A 505 -14.05 -11.79 -2.36
N VAL A 506 -14.17 -11.68 -1.05
CA VAL A 506 -14.80 -12.72 -0.22
C VAL A 506 -15.98 -12.11 0.53
N ALA A 507 -17.16 -12.68 0.39
CA ALA A 507 -18.31 -12.34 1.18
C ALA A 507 -18.48 -13.31 2.35
N LEU A 508 -18.56 -12.76 3.57
CA LEU A 508 -18.88 -13.54 4.75
C LEU A 508 -20.27 -13.15 5.26
N ASP A 509 -21.00 -14.15 5.74
CA ASP A 509 -22.14 -13.93 6.62
C ASP A 509 -21.63 -13.31 7.93
N VAL A 510 -22.19 -12.17 8.30
CA VAL A 510 -21.66 -11.38 9.42
C VAL A 510 -21.96 -11.99 10.80
N GLU A 511 -23.02 -12.81 10.92
CA GLU A 511 -23.40 -13.44 12.19
C GLU A 511 -22.55 -14.68 12.49
N THR A 512 -22.11 -15.37 11.43
CA THR A 512 -21.41 -16.66 11.57
C THR A 512 -19.93 -16.62 11.20
N GLY A 513 -19.50 -15.64 10.39
CA GLY A 513 -18.17 -15.60 9.80
C GLY A 513 -17.95 -16.65 8.71
N GLU A 514 -18.99 -17.36 8.25
CA GLU A 514 -18.91 -18.34 7.18
C GLU A 514 -18.83 -17.67 5.80
N VAL A 515 -18.10 -18.31 4.87
CA VAL A 515 -17.99 -17.80 3.50
C VAL A 515 -19.29 -18.08 2.75
N ALA A 516 -19.98 -17.00 2.36
CA ALA A 516 -21.16 -17.08 1.50
C ALA A 516 -20.75 -17.31 0.05
N TRP A 517 -19.78 -16.53 -0.44
CA TRP A 517 -19.20 -16.69 -1.77
C TRP A 517 -17.81 -16.02 -1.85
N HIS A 518 -17.06 -16.33 -2.89
CA HIS A 518 -15.82 -15.65 -3.21
C HIS A 518 -15.65 -15.50 -4.73
N TYR A 519 -14.91 -14.48 -5.14
CA TYR A 519 -14.54 -14.24 -6.53
C TYR A 519 -13.06 -13.86 -6.60
N GLN A 520 -12.23 -14.74 -7.17
CA GLN A 520 -10.81 -14.48 -7.30
C GLN A 520 -10.52 -13.57 -8.49
N THR A 521 -9.87 -12.44 -8.26
CA THR A 521 -9.57 -11.45 -9.30
C THR A 521 -8.25 -11.72 -10.01
N VAL A 522 -7.31 -12.40 -9.37
CA VAL A 522 -6.03 -12.85 -9.94
C VAL A 522 -5.82 -14.31 -9.61
N HIS A 523 -5.89 -15.18 -10.61
CA HIS A 523 -5.62 -16.59 -10.46
C HIS A 523 -4.11 -16.82 -10.33
N TYR A 524 -3.64 -17.22 -9.14
CA TYR A 524 -2.25 -17.41 -8.77
C TYR A 524 -1.44 -16.10 -8.82
N ASP A 525 -1.75 -15.17 -7.92
CA ASP A 525 -1.07 -13.89 -7.80
C ASP A 525 0.37 -14.05 -7.28
N ILE A 526 1.35 -13.70 -8.13
CA ILE A 526 2.78 -13.63 -7.82
C ILE A 526 3.35 -12.24 -8.13
N TRP A 527 2.50 -11.22 -8.18
CA TRP A 527 2.84 -9.84 -8.51
C TRP A 527 2.46 -8.85 -7.41
N ASP A 528 1.87 -9.33 -6.32
CA ASP A 528 1.37 -8.49 -5.23
C ASP A 528 0.27 -7.52 -5.73
N TYR A 529 -0.70 -8.05 -6.44
CA TYR A 529 -1.79 -7.22 -6.95
C TYR A 529 -2.77 -6.79 -5.86
N ASP A 530 -3.01 -7.55 -4.84
CA ASP A 530 -3.94 -7.25 -3.75
C ASP A 530 -5.23 -6.53 -4.17
N LEU A 531 -6.29 -6.65 -3.42
CA LEU A 531 -7.40 -5.72 -3.49
C LEU A 531 -7.18 -4.60 -2.46
N GLY A 532 -6.64 -3.47 -2.94
CA GLY A 532 -6.25 -2.33 -2.11
C GLY A 532 -7.33 -1.25 -1.94
N GLY A 533 -8.57 -1.52 -2.36
CA GLY A 533 -9.67 -0.56 -2.34
C GLY A 533 -10.94 -1.13 -1.73
N GLN A 534 -11.71 -0.27 -1.06
CA GLN A 534 -13.04 -0.60 -0.57
C GLN A 534 -14.03 -0.74 -1.74
N GLY A 535 -14.77 -1.85 -1.82
CA GLY A 535 -15.85 -2.05 -2.79
C GLY A 535 -17.03 -1.11 -2.53
N THR A 536 -17.70 -0.65 -3.58
CA THR A 536 -18.90 0.18 -3.46
C THR A 536 -20.14 -0.67 -3.70
N LEU A 537 -21.07 -0.66 -2.76
CA LEU A 537 -22.35 -1.38 -2.87
C LEU A 537 -23.41 -0.47 -3.48
N VAL A 538 -23.98 -0.91 -4.60
CA VAL A 538 -24.98 -0.15 -5.35
C VAL A 538 -26.13 -1.07 -5.77
N ASP A 539 -27.27 -0.48 -6.08
CA ASP A 539 -28.34 -1.17 -6.80
C ASP A 539 -28.13 -0.86 -8.29
N PHE A 540 -27.47 -1.79 -8.97
CA PHE A 540 -27.00 -1.60 -10.35
C PHE A 540 -28.19 -1.67 -11.32
N PRO A 541 -28.44 -0.65 -12.16
CA PRO A 541 -29.58 -0.63 -13.07
C PRO A 541 -29.36 -1.62 -14.22
N THR A 542 -30.33 -2.53 -14.42
CA THR A 542 -30.40 -3.44 -15.56
C THR A 542 -31.72 -3.30 -16.30
N GLU A 543 -31.85 -3.92 -17.49
CA GLU A 543 -33.13 -3.91 -18.24
C GLU A 543 -34.26 -4.65 -17.48
N GLU A 544 -33.91 -5.58 -16.59
CA GLU A 544 -34.85 -6.38 -15.81
C GLU A 544 -35.17 -5.76 -14.44
N GLY A 545 -34.52 -4.66 -14.10
CA GLY A 545 -34.63 -3.95 -12.82
C GLY A 545 -33.28 -3.79 -12.12
N PRO A 546 -33.23 -3.11 -10.96
CA PRO A 546 -32.00 -2.96 -10.21
C PRO A 546 -31.54 -4.31 -9.63
N VAL A 547 -30.24 -4.57 -9.71
CA VAL A 547 -29.58 -5.75 -9.13
C VAL A 547 -28.65 -5.28 -8.02
N PRO A 548 -28.71 -5.87 -6.81
CA PRO A 548 -27.76 -5.57 -5.76
C PRO A 548 -26.36 -5.95 -6.21
N ALA A 549 -25.45 -4.98 -6.31
CA ALA A 549 -24.12 -5.19 -6.85
C ALA A 549 -23.02 -4.61 -5.96
N ILE A 550 -21.83 -5.21 -6.07
CA ILE A 550 -20.59 -4.64 -5.57
C ILE A 550 -19.70 -4.25 -6.76
N ILE A 551 -19.15 -3.04 -6.72
CA ILE A 551 -18.16 -2.56 -7.67
C ILE A 551 -16.81 -2.50 -6.95
N MET A 552 -15.91 -3.42 -7.28
CA MET A 552 -14.60 -3.55 -6.66
C MET A 552 -13.49 -3.07 -7.61
N PRO A 553 -12.72 -2.02 -7.23
CA PRO A 553 -11.53 -1.61 -7.97
C PRO A 553 -10.34 -2.53 -7.66
N SER A 554 -9.45 -2.73 -8.64
CA SER A 554 -8.23 -3.52 -8.46
C SER A 554 -6.96 -2.76 -8.85
N LYS A 555 -5.80 -3.18 -8.33
CA LYS A 555 -4.47 -2.66 -8.73
C LYS A 555 -4.18 -2.89 -10.22
N GLN A 556 -4.90 -3.80 -10.89
CA GLN A 556 -4.80 -4.06 -12.34
C GLN A 556 -5.51 -3.01 -13.20
N ALA A 557 -6.07 -1.94 -12.60
CA ALA A 557 -6.92 -0.94 -13.25
C ALA A 557 -8.18 -1.54 -13.89
N GLN A 558 -8.73 -2.58 -13.28
CA GLN A 558 -9.99 -3.21 -13.64
C GLN A 558 -11.03 -2.96 -12.54
N PHE A 559 -12.29 -2.97 -12.92
CA PHE A 559 -13.43 -2.98 -12.02
C PHE A 559 -14.15 -4.31 -12.16
N TYR A 560 -14.40 -4.97 -11.05
CA TYR A 560 -15.23 -6.17 -10.98
C TYR A 560 -16.60 -5.75 -10.49
N ILE A 561 -17.65 -6.05 -11.27
CA ILE A 561 -19.03 -5.75 -10.93
C ILE A 561 -19.72 -7.09 -10.75
N LEU A 562 -20.06 -7.42 -9.52
CA LEU A 562 -20.64 -8.71 -9.16
C LEU A 562 -21.98 -8.49 -8.47
N ASN A 563 -22.90 -9.43 -8.64
CA ASN A 563 -24.07 -9.52 -7.76
C ASN A 563 -23.58 -9.77 -6.33
N ARG A 564 -23.93 -8.87 -5.38
CA ARG A 564 -23.42 -8.95 -4.01
C ARG A 564 -24.06 -10.04 -3.16
N GLU A 565 -25.17 -10.63 -3.60
CA GLU A 565 -25.79 -11.78 -2.94
C GLU A 565 -25.12 -13.10 -3.33
N THR A 566 -24.71 -13.22 -4.61
CA THR A 566 -24.26 -14.51 -5.17
C THR A 566 -22.81 -14.56 -5.61
N GLY A 567 -22.16 -13.41 -5.78
CA GLY A 567 -20.81 -13.30 -6.34
C GLY A 567 -20.74 -13.47 -7.86
N GLU A 568 -21.85 -13.65 -8.56
CA GLU A 568 -21.87 -13.78 -10.03
C GLU A 568 -21.57 -12.44 -10.71
N PRO A 569 -20.75 -12.45 -11.81
CA PRO A 569 -20.44 -11.26 -12.60
C PRO A 569 -21.64 -10.71 -13.35
#